data_f031ea60e5ca17bad9a3ec0729abf5a7
#
_entry.id   f031ea60e5ca17bad9a3ec0729abf5a7
#
_cell.length_a   1.000
_cell.length_b   1.000
_cell.length_c   1.000
_cell.angle_alpha   90.00
_cell.angle_beta   90.00
_cell.angle_gamma   90.00
#
_symmetry.space_group_name_H-M   'P 1'
#
loop_
_entity.id
_entity.type
_entity.pdbx_description
1 polymer ?
#
loop_
_entity_poly.entity_id
_entity_poly.type
_entity_poly.pdbx_seq_one_letter_code
_entity_poly.pdbx_strand_id
1 'polypeptide(L)'
;MFYRRPEQVALTFSMPAVICILLGSIFTATLPGSSTSTGSVIAASMLAYGILSTSFINLGISIAADRDTGGLRRLRGTPTTATSYFVGKIALVAVVSFAEAVILLAVGVLVFNLHLPSDPGGWFTLTWVFVLGTVSCSLLGIFISNYASNAVSAAVITNGPSVALQFVSGTYVPLVVLPAWMLTIGSIFPIKWMAQGFRSVLLPPEMVVFEPAGSWEHWRIFLVLTAWSVGGLIGCLAVFRWSDEG
;
A
#
# COMPACT_ATOMS: atom_id res chain seq x y z
N MET A 1 2.34 21.49 -2.54
CA MET A 1 1.63 21.83 -3.80
C MET A 1 0.49 20.85 -4.14
N PHE A 2 0.38 19.69 -3.47
CA PHE A 2 -0.66 18.67 -3.70
C PHE A 2 -2.10 19.23 -3.56
N TYR A 3 -2.36 20.06 -2.55
CA TYR A 3 -3.68 20.67 -2.31
C TYR A 3 -4.14 21.76 -3.29
N ARG A 4 -3.29 22.19 -4.23
CA ARG A 4 -3.64 23.23 -5.20
C ARG A 4 -4.29 22.71 -6.49
N ARG A 5 -4.38 21.38 -6.65
CA ARG A 5 -5.05 20.75 -7.80
C ARG A 5 -6.10 19.78 -7.28
N PRO A 6 -7.34 20.23 -7.04
CA PRO A 6 -8.41 19.40 -6.49
C PRO A 6 -8.69 18.17 -7.36
N GLU A 7 -8.46 18.26 -8.66
CA GLU A 7 -8.60 17.18 -9.62
C GLU A 7 -7.63 16.02 -9.33
N GLN A 8 -6.38 16.30 -9.01
CA GLN A 8 -5.40 15.26 -8.67
C GLN A 8 -5.72 14.59 -7.34
N VAL A 9 -6.19 15.37 -6.38
CA VAL A 9 -6.63 14.84 -5.08
C VAL A 9 -7.83 13.92 -5.29
N ALA A 10 -8.86 14.37 -6.03
CA ALA A 10 -10.03 13.58 -6.30
C ALA A 10 -9.70 12.26 -7.01
N LEU A 11 -8.83 12.28 -8.04
CA LEU A 11 -8.40 11.07 -8.75
C LEU A 11 -7.60 10.10 -7.85
N THR A 12 -6.73 10.61 -6.98
CA THR A 12 -5.96 9.77 -6.05
C THR A 12 -6.88 8.97 -5.12
N PHE A 13 -7.93 9.60 -4.59
CA PHE A 13 -8.87 8.94 -3.68
C PHE A 13 -9.93 8.10 -4.40
N SER A 14 -10.37 8.51 -5.60
CA SER A 14 -11.44 7.83 -6.31
C SER A 14 -10.97 6.57 -7.03
N MET A 15 -9.75 6.53 -7.56
CA MET A 15 -9.28 5.38 -8.36
C MET A 15 -9.26 4.06 -7.58
N PRO A 16 -8.70 3.96 -6.36
CA PRO A 16 -8.78 2.72 -5.60
C PRO A 16 -10.22 2.32 -5.24
N ALA A 17 -11.07 3.29 -4.93
CA ALA A 17 -12.48 3.03 -4.62
C ALA A 17 -13.25 2.55 -5.86
N VAL A 18 -13.04 3.16 -7.02
CA VAL A 18 -13.64 2.73 -8.29
C VAL A 18 -13.17 1.32 -8.67
N ILE A 19 -11.87 1.04 -8.58
CA ILE A 19 -11.33 -0.30 -8.85
C ILE A 19 -11.92 -1.32 -7.87
N CYS A 20 -12.03 -0.97 -6.59
CA CYS A 20 -12.66 -1.82 -5.57
C CYS A 20 -14.11 -2.17 -5.94
N ILE A 21 -14.91 -1.16 -6.30
CA ILE A 21 -16.31 -1.36 -6.70
C ILE A 21 -16.39 -2.21 -7.98
N LEU A 22 -15.59 -1.90 -8.99
CA LEU A 22 -15.61 -2.63 -10.26
C LEU A 22 -15.21 -4.11 -10.07
N LEU A 23 -14.04 -4.37 -9.48
CA LEU A 23 -13.58 -5.74 -9.28
C LEU A 23 -14.48 -6.51 -8.32
N GLY A 24 -14.86 -5.91 -7.20
CA GLY A 24 -15.75 -6.54 -6.23
C GLY A 24 -17.13 -6.86 -6.80
N SER A 25 -17.64 -6.04 -7.75
CA SER A 25 -18.92 -6.27 -8.42
C SER A 25 -18.82 -7.32 -9.54
N ILE A 26 -17.66 -7.52 -10.16
CA ILE A 26 -17.44 -8.58 -11.14
C ILE A 26 -17.34 -9.94 -10.45
N PHE A 27 -16.65 -10.00 -9.31
CA PHE A 27 -16.45 -11.23 -8.55
C PHE A 27 -17.48 -11.41 -7.45
N THR A 28 -18.73 -11.72 -7.83
CA THR A 28 -19.86 -11.87 -6.90
C THR A 28 -20.03 -13.29 -6.35
N ALA A 29 -19.30 -14.27 -6.88
CA ALA A 29 -19.40 -15.65 -6.44
C ALA A 29 -19.09 -15.79 -4.95
N THR A 30 -19.90 -16.53 -4.21
CA THR A 30 -19.59 -16.93 -2.83
C THR A 30 -18.50 -18.01 -2.82
N LEU A 31 -17.62 -17.93 -1.85
CA LEU A 31 -16.59 -18.96 -1.69
C LEU A 31 -17.18 -20.27 -1.15
N PRO A 32 -16.73 -21.42 -1.62
CA PRO A 32 -17.27 -22.73 -1.22
C PRO A 32 -17.24 -22.90 0.31
N GLY A 33 -18.39 -23.21 0.93
CA GLY A 33 -18.48 -23.42 2.37
C GLY A 33 -18.49 -22.12 3.22
N SER A 34 -18.65 -20.95 2.60
CA SER A 34 -18.72 -19.65 3.30
C SER A 34 -19.88 -18.83 2.76
N SER A 35 -20.41 -17.93 3.61
CA SER A 35 -21.36 -16.90 3.18
C SER A 35 -20.68 -15.67 2.59
N THR A 36 -19.34 -15.61 2.64
CA THR A 36 -18.53 -14.48 2.20
C THR A 36 -18.37 -14.45 0.69
N SER A 37 -18.66 -13.31 0.07
CA SER A 37 -18.45 -13.12 -1.36
C SER A 37 -16.97 -12.89 -1.69
N THR A 38 -16.55 -13.27 -2.87
CA THR A 38 -15.20 -12.94 -3.39
C THR A 38 -15.00 -11.42 -3.44
N GLY A 39 -16.07 -10.65 -3.70
CA GLY A 39 -16.04 -9.18 -3.65
C GLY A 39 -15.65 -8.62 -2.30
N SER A 40 -16.10 -9.23 -1.19
CA SER A 40 -15.70 -8.82 0.17
C SER A 40 -14.21 -9.09 0.42
N VAL A 41 -13.67 -10.21 -0.09
CA VAL A 41 -12.22 -10.53 0.01
C VAL A 41 -11.39 -9.51 -0.75
N ILE A 42 -11.81 -9.14 -1.96
CA ILE A 42 -11.17 -8.11 -2.77
C ILE A 42 -11.23 -6.77 -2.04
N ALA A 43 -12.39 -6.37 -1.52
CA ALA A 43 -12.57 -5.11 -0.83
C ALA A 43 -11.65 -4.99 0.41
N ALA A 44 -11.53 -6.06 1.21
CA ALA A 44 -10.60 -6.09 2.34
C ALA A 44 -9.13 -5.95 1.89
N SER A 45 -8.77 -6.57 0.76
CA SER A 45 -7.40 -6.53 0.21
C SER A 45 -7.07 -5.17 -0.45
N MET A 46 -8.08 -4.42 -0.90
CA MET A 46 -7.91 -3.12 -1.55
C MET A 46 -7.34 -2.04 -0.62
N LEU A 47 -7.43 -2.19 0.70
CA LEU A 47 -6.73 -1.33 1.65
C LEU A 47 -5.21 -1.37 1.44
N ALA A 48 -4.65 -2.56 1.16
CA ALA A 48 -3.23 -2.68 0.86
C ALA A 48 -2.86 -1.97 -0.46
N TYR A 49 -3.75 -2.00 -1.45
CA TYR A 49 -3.57 -1.24 -2.69
C TYR A 49 -3.58 0.26 -2.48
N GLY A 50 -4.52 0.79 -1.71
CA GLY A 50 -4.57 2.22 -1.38
C GLY A 50 -3.26 2.69 -0.74
N ILE A 51 -2.78 1.97 0.28
CA ILE A 51 -1.49 2.26 0.92
C ILE A 51 -0.34 2.20 -0.10
N LEU A 52 -0.27 1.16 -0.94
CA LEU A 52 0.76 1.02 -1.96
C LEU A 52 0.72 2.19 -2.95
N SER A 53 -0.47 2.56 -3.43
CA SER A 53 -0.66 3.66 -4.37
C SER A 53 -0.15 4.99 -3.81
N THR A 54 -0.54 5.32 -2.59
CA THR A 54 -0.20 6.59 -1.97
C THR A 54 1.23 6.62 -1.45
N SER A 55 1.67 5.53 -0.78
CA SER A 55 2.97 5.49 -0.09
C SER A 55 4.14 5.13 -1.00
N PHE A 56 3.95 4.24 -1.97
CA PHE A 56 5.01 3.81 -2.87
C PHE A 56 4.98 4.60 -4.19
N ILE A 57 3.85 4.60 -4.90
CA ILE A 57 3.76 5.18 -6.24
C ILE A 57 3.77 6.71 -6.16
N ASN A 58 2.78 7.31 -5.48
CA ASN A 58 2.62 8.76 -5.47
C ASN A 58 3.76 9.46 -4.73
N LEU A 59 4.27 8.88 -3.62
CA LEU A 59 5.41 9.43 -2.91
C LEU A 59 6.68 9.36 -3.76
N GLY A 60 6.96 8.23 -4.42
CA GLY A 60 8.12 8.08 -5.29
C GLY A 60 8.11 9.09 -6.43
N ILE A 61 6.97 9.27 -7.10
CA ILE A 61 6.78 10.27 -8.16
C ILE A 61 6.96 11.69 -7.62
N SER A 62 6.39 11.99 -6.44
CA SER A 62 6.49 13.32 -5.81
C SER A 62 7.91 13.72 -5.49
N ILE A 63 8.73 12.78 -4.98
CA ILE A 63 10.15 13.06 -4.65
C ILE A 63 10.97 13.25 -5.93
N ALA A 64 10.76 12.43 -6.95
CA ALA A 64 11.41 12.61 -8.25
C ALA A 64 11.04 13.97 -8.89
N ALA A 65 9.78 14.39 -8.79
CA ALA A 65 9.33 15.71 -9.24
C ALA A 65 9.97 16.85 -8.44
N ASP A 66 10.08 16.73 -7.10
CA ASP A 66 10.74 17.73 -6.26
C ASP A 66 12.23 17.87 -6.62
N ARG A 67 12.88 16.77 -7.03
CA ARG A 67 14.28 16.79 -7.51
C ARG A 67 14.39 17.47 -8.86
N ASP A 68 13.60 17.07 -9.84
CA ASP A 68 13.57 17.57 -11.21
C ASP A 68 13.29 19.09 -11.25
N THR A 69 12.34 19.57 -10.45
CA THR A 69 11.99 21.02 -10.37
C THR A 69 12.95 21.85 -9.51
N GLY A 70 14.03 21.26 -9.00
CA GLY A 70 15.00 21.92 -8.12
C GLY A 70 14.47 22.21 -6.72
N GLY A 71 13.32 21.65 -6.32
CA GLY A 71 12.74 21.78 -4.98
C GLY A 71 13.70 21.31 -3.88
N LEU A 72 14.37 20.18 -4.10
CA LEU A 72 15.36 19.64 -3.15
C LEU A 72 16.59 20.55 -3.03
N ARG A 73 17.04 21.18 -4.12
CA ARG A 73 18.17 22.14 -4.10
C ARG A 73 17.83 23.37 -3.26
N ARG A 74 16.60 23.88 -3.35
CA ARG A 74 16.13 25.00 -2.54
C ARG A 74 16.06 24.64 -1.06
N LEU A 75 15.62 23.41 -0.73
CA LEU A 75 15.58 22.91 0.64
C LEU A 75 16.98 22.75 1.24
N ARG A 76 17.98 22.35 0.45
CA ARG A 76 19.39 22.27 0.89
C ARG A 76 19.94 23.63 1.35
N GLY A 77 19.43 24.73 0.80
CA GLY A 77 19.79 26.10 1.22
C GLY A 77 19.12 26.57 2.52
N THR A 78 18.28 25.73 3.14
CA THR A 78 17.62 25.98 4.42
C THR A 78 18.23 25.08 5.51
N PRO A 79 18.05 25.38 6.81
CA PRO A 79 18.52 24.52 7.91
C PRO A 79 17.77 23.19 8.03
N THR A 80 17.05 22.76 6.97
CA THR A 80 16.26 21.51 6.94
C THR A 80 17.18 20.30 6.71
N THR A 81 17.08 19.29 7.58
CA THR A 81 17.79 18.02 7.39
C THR A 81 17.04 17.08 6.45
N ALA A 82 17.75 16.13 5.84
CA ALA A 82 17.15 15.07 5.03
C ALA A 82 16.09 14.29 5.83
N THR A 83 16.39 14.00 7.08
CA THR A 83 15.49 13.28 7.99
C THR A 83 14.19 14.06 8.18
N SER A 84 14.25 15.38 8.44
CA SER A 84 13.06 16.23 8.60
C SER A 84 12.20 16.25 7.33
N TYR A 85 12.83 16.26 6.14
CA TYR A 85 12.13 16.19 4.87
C TYR A 85 11.39 14.85 4.71
N PHE A 86 12.06 13.73 4.98
CA PHE A 86 11.43 12.40 4.85
C PHE A 86 10.33 12.18 5.87
N VAL A 87 10.56 12.56 7.14
CA VAL A 87 9.53 12.46 8.17
C VAL A 87 8.30 13.29 7.79
N GLY A 88 8.49 14.50 7.28
CA GLY A 88 7.39 15.35 6.81
C GLY A 88 6.62 14.71 5.62
N LYS A 89 7.34 14.11 4.66
CA LYS A 89 6.72 13.42 3.52
C LYS A 89 5.97 12.17 3.97
N ILE A 90 6.55 11.35 4.85
CA ILE A 90 5.91 10.13 5.37
C ILE A 90 4.68 10.49 6.21
N ALA A 91 4.76 11.53 7.05
CA ALA A 91 3.62 12.01 7.82
C ALA A 91 2.46 12.47 6.92
N LEU A 92 2.77 13.25 5.86
CA LEU A 92 1.76 13.65 4.89
C LEU A 92 1.11 12.44 4.20
N VAL A 93 1.94 11.48 3.76
CA VAL A 93 1.47 10.24 3.14
C VAL A 93 0.60 9.45 4.11
N ALA A 94 0.98 9.33 5.38
CA ALA A 94 0.21 8.62 6.39
C ALA A 94 -1.21 9.24 6.56
N VAL A 95 -1.31 10.59 6.57
CA VAL A 95 -2.61 11.28 6.64
C VAL A 95 -3.45 11.01 5.39
N VAL A 96 -2.84 11.07 4.20
CA VAL A 96 -3.54 10.83 2.93
C VAL A 96 -3.97 9.37 2.83
N SER A 97 -3.08 8.42 3.15
CA SER A 97 -3.39 6.98 3.17
C SER A 97 -4.47 6.64 4.21
N PHE A 98 -4.48 7.34 5.35
CA PHE A 98 -5.52 7.16 6.36
C PHE A 98 -6.89 7.60 5.83
N ALA A 99 -6.96 8.77 5.20
CA ALA A 99 -8.20 9.24 4.58
C ALA A 99 -8.69 8.28 3.48
N GLU A 100 -7.77 7.77 2.66
CA GLU A 100 -8.08 6.77 1.63
C GLU A 100 -8.57 5.46 2.24
N ALA A 101 -7.92 4.96 3.31
CA ALA A 101 -8.34 3.76 4.03
C ALA A 101 -9.75 3.90 4.60
N VAL A 102 -10.10 5.08 5.15
CA VAL A 102 -11.46 5.37 5.64
C VAL A 102 -12.48 5.28 4.49
N ILE A 103 -12.17 5.84 3.33
CA ILE A 103 -13.04 5.78 2.15
C ILE A 103 -13.22 4.33 1.68
N LEU A 104 -12.13 3.57 1.59
CA LEU A 104 -12.17 2.16 1.18
C LEU A 104 -12.91 1.28 2.19
N LEU A 105 -12.75 1.52 3.49
CA LEU A 105 -13.51 0.85 4.54
C LEU A 105 -15.01 1.19 4.41
N ALA A 106 -15.36 2.45 4.19
CA ALA A 106 -16.74 2.85 3.99
C ALA A 106 -17.36 2.15 2.77
N VAL A 107 -16.66 2.10 1.64
CA VAL A 107 -17.08 1.34 0.45
C VAL A 107 -17.20 -0.15 0.77
N GLY A 108 -16.23 -0.73 1.46
CA GLY A 108 -16.25 -2.13 1.88
C GLY A 108 -17.47 -2.47 2.73
N VAL A 109 -17.78 -1.64 3.71
CA VAL A 109 -18.95 -1.84 4.60
C VAL A 109 -20.27 -1.62 3.86
N LEU A 110 -20.40 -0.54 3.09
CA LEU A 110 -21.67 -0.14 2.47
C LEU A 110 -22.02 -0.98 1.22
N VAL A 111 -21.01 -1.40 0.46
CA VAL A 111 -21.23 -2.09 -0.82
C VAL A 111 -21.00 -3.60 -0.70
N PHE A 112 -20.00 -4.02 0.08
CA PHE A 112 -19.56 -5.42 0.17
C PHE A 112 -19.86 -6.07 1.52
N ASN A 113 -20.60 -5.42 2.40
CA ASN A 113 -20.96 -5.92 3.73
C ASN A 113 -19.73 -6.38 4.56
N LEU A 114 -18.62 -5.66 4.45
CA LEU A 114 -17.48 -5.91 5.32
C LEU A 114 -17.83 -5.61 6.79
N HIS A 115 -17.37 -6.45 7.68
CA HIS A 115 -17.55 -6.25 9.10
C HIS A 115 -16.31 -5.57 9.70
N LEU A 116 -16.53 -4.45 10.38
CA LEU A 116 -15.47 -3.81 11.15
C LEU A 116 -15.15 -4.67 12.38
N PRO A 117 -13.88 -4.63 12.87
CA PRO A 117 -13.51 -5.35 14.07
C PRO A 117 -14.41 -5.00 15.24
N SER A 118 -14.95 -5.99 15.94
CA SER A 118 -15.79 -5.81 17.13
C SER A 118 -14.99 -5.75 18.43
N ASP A 119 -13.74 -6.23 18.39
CA ASP A 119 -12.85 -6.33 19.54
C ASP A 119 -11.65 -5.38 19.44
N PRO A 120 -11.07 -4.94 20.56
CA PRO A 120 -9.89 -4.07 20.57
C PRO A 120 -8.66 -4.70 19.88
N GLY A 121 -8.52 -6.03 19.90
CA GLY A 121 -7.42 -6.75 19.25
C GLY A 121 -7.44 -6.61 17.73
N GLY A 122 -8.63 -6.69 17.13
CA GLY A 122 -8.80 -6.45 15.70
C GLY A 122 -8.43 -5.02 15.30
N TRP A 123 -8.86 -4.02 16.06
CA TRP A 123 -8.47 -2.62 15.82
C TRP A 123 -6.97 -2.39 15.99
N PHE A 124 -6.36 -3.02 16.98
CA PHE A 124 -4.91 -2.99 17.17
C PHE A 124 -4.20 -3.59 15.97
N THR A 125 -4.66 -4.75 15.47
CA THR A 125 -4.10 -5.41 14.29
C THR A 125 -4.24 -4.54 13.05
N LEU A 126 -5.41 -3.98 12.79
CA LEU A 126 -5.65 -3.06 11.68
C LEU A 126 -4.68 -1.87 11.73
N THR A 127 -4.48 -1.29 12.92
CA THR A 127 -3.63 -0.12 13.12
C THR A 127 -2.15 -0.42 12.86
N TRP A 128 -1.59 -1.49 13.46
CA TRP A 128 -0.17 -1.76 13.25
C TRP A 128 0.15 -2.25 11.83
N VAL A 129 -0.75 -2.99 11.18
CA VAL A 129 -0.62 -3.36 9.77
C VAL A 129 -0.62 -2.10 8.90
N PHE A 130 -1.54 -1.17 9.16
CA PHE A 130 -1.60 0.11 8.45
C PHE A 130 -0.30 0.92 8.63
N VAL A 131 0.18 1.07 9.86
CA VAL A 131 1.38 1.87 10.16
C VAL A 131 2.63 1.26 9.54
N LEU A 132 2.90 -0.03 9.79
CA LEU A 132 4.06 -0.71 9.22
C LEU A 132 3.99 -0.82 7.70
N GLY A 133 2.80 -1.05 7.15
CA GLY A 133 2.57 -1.06 5.71
C GLY A 133 2.87 0.29 5.06
N THR A 134 2.36 1.38 5.65
CA THR A 134 2.62 2.74 5.17
C THR A 134 4.10 3.09 5.25
N VAL A 135 4.77 2.76 6.35
CA VAL A 135 6.21 3.02 6.54
C VAL A 135 7.04 2.23 5.53
N SER A 136 6.83 0.92 5.41
CA SER A 136 7.58 0.06 4.49
C SER A 136 7.41 0.49 3.03
N CYS A 137 6.18 0.76 2.60
CA CYS A 137 5.91 1.23 1.23
C CYS A 137 6.45 2.63 0.98
N SER A 138 6.40 3.55 1.97
CA SER A 138 6.96 4.90 1.85
C SER A 138 8.48 4.85 1.67
N LEU A 139 9.17 4.06 2.47
CA LEU A 139 10.63 3.91 2.36
C LEU A 139 11.05 3.29 1.03
N LEU A 140 10.30 2.31 0.53
CA LEU A 140 10.49 1.77 -0.82
C LEU A 140 10.27 2.83 -1.90
N GLY A 141 9.23 3.65 -1.79
CA GLY A 141 8.96 4.75 -2.71
C GLY A 141 10.09 5.79 -2.73
N ILE A 142 10.61 6.17 -1.55
CA ILE A 142 11.77 7.04 -1.40
C ILE A 142 13.00 6.40 -2.05
N PHE A 143 13.28 5.13 -1.76
CA PHE A 143 14.41 4.40 -2.31
C PHE A 143 14.38 4.36 -3.84
N ILE A 144 13.26 3.95 -4.42
CA ILE A 144 13.07 3.85 -5.90
C ILE A 144 13.16 5.23 -6.56
N SER A 145 12.71 6.31 -5.91
CA SER A 145 12.78 7.66 -6.47
C SER A 145 14.22 8.10 -6.81
N ASN A 146 15.24 7.51 -6.18
CA ASN A 146 16.64 7.83 -6.47
C ASN A 146 17.11 7.32 -7.85
N TYR A 147 16.42 6.34 -8.42
CA TYR A 147 16.73 5.79 -9.75
C TYR A 147 15.93 6.46 -10.88
N ALA A 148 15.06 7.40 -10.54
CA ALA A 148 14.25 8.14 -11.49
C ALA A 148 14.85 9.53 -11.75
N SER A 149 15.06 9.89 -13.02
CA SER A 149 15.57 11.21 -13.42
C SER A 149 14.51 12.32 -13.31
N ASN A 150 13.23 11.98 -13.48
CA ASN A 150 12.10 12.91 -13.44
C ASN A 150 10.81 12.20 -13.02
N ALA A 151 9.71 12.96 -12.88
CA ALA A 151 8.42 12.41 -12.48
C ALA A 151 7.88 11.34 -13.44
N VAL A 152 8.12 11.48 -14.74
CA VAL A 152 7.64 10.52 -15.76
C VAL A 152 8.36 9.19 -15.62
N SER A 153 9.70 9.21 -15.50
CA SER A 153 10.48 7.99 -15.30
C SER A 153 10.14 7.33 -13.95
N ALA A 154 9.90 8.11 -12.90
CA ALA A 154 9.43 7.58 -11.62
C ALA A 154 8.09 6.86 -11.76
N ALA A 155 7.15 7.44 -12.51
CA ALA A 155 5.85 6.81 -12.74
C ALA A 155 5.99 5.46 -13.47
N VAL A 156 6.87 5.35 -14.46
CA VAL A 156 7.12 4.08 -15.16
C VAL A 156 7.72 3.02 -14.22
N ILE A 157 8.76 3.40 -13.46
CA ILE A 157 9.47 2.48 -12.54
C ILE A 157 8.57 2.02 -11.38
N THR A 158 7.63 2.85 -10.93
CA THR A 158 6.74 2.50 -9.80
C THR A 158 5.47 1.80 -10.26
N ASN A 159 4.77 2.27 -11.31
CA ASN A 159 3.49 1.69 -11.72
C ASN A 159 3.63 0.29 -12.31
N GLY A 160 4.61 0.05 -13.19
CA GLY A 160 4.79 -1.26 -13.82
C GLY A 160 4.91 -2.40 -12.81
N PRO A 161 5.91 -2.38 -11.92
CA PRO A 161 6.04 -3.39 -10.87
C PRO A 161 4.83 -3.45 -9.91
N SER A 162 4.22 -2.30 -9.59
CA SER A 162 3.06 -2.26 -8.69
C SER A 162 1.88 -3.04 -9.23
N VAL A 163 1.59 -2.93 -10.54
CA VAL A 163 0.51 -3.70 -11.17
C VAL A 163 0.78 -5.20 -11.06
N ALA A 164 1.99 -5.64 -11.38
CA ALA A 164 2.36 -7.05 -11.24
C ALA A 164 2.24 -7.54 -9.78
N LEU A 165 2.70 -6.73 -8.82
CA LEU A 165 2.62 -7.05 -7.40
C LEU A 165 1.18 -7.17 -6.90
N GLN A 166 0.25 -6.38 -7.40
CA GLN A 166 -1.16 -6.45 -7.03
C GLN A 166 -1.82 -7.77 -7.45
N PHE A 167 -1.42 -8.32 -8.61
CA PHE A 167 -1.88 -9.63 -9.03
C PHE A 167 -1.32 -10.76 -8.15
N VAL A 168 -0.01 -10.78 -7.92
CA VAL A 168 0.65 -11.87 -7.15
C VAL A 168 0.42 -11.79 -5.63
N SER A 169 -0.08 -10.68 -5.13
CA SER A 169 -0.35 -10.47 -3.69
C SER A 169 -1.75 -10.87 -3.23
N GLY A 170 -2.62 -11.25 -4.16
CA GLY A 170 -4.01 -11.55 -3.82
C GLY A 170 -4.89 -10.31 -3.64
N THR A 171 -4.45 -9.12 -4.12
CA THR A 171 -5.22 -7.88 -4.01
C THR A 171 -6.32 -7.80 -5.06
N TYR A 172 -6.00 -8.14 -6.31
CA TYR A 172 -6.97 -8.15 -7.41
C TYR A 172 -7.61 -9.51 -7.66
N VAL A 173 -6.90 -10.57 -7.32
CA VAL A 173 -7.31 -11.95 -7.58
C VAL A 173 -7.17 -12.74 -6.30
N PRO A 174 -8.20 -13.52 -5.87
CA PRO A 174 -8.11 -14.36 -4.69
C PRO A 174 -6.92 -15.31 -4.74
N LEU A 175 -6.21 -15.48 -3.62
CA LEU A 175 -4.98 -16.28 -3.54
C LEU A 175 -5.20 -17.74 -3.95
N VAL A 176 -6.40 -18.27 -3.74
CA VAL A 176 -6.74 -19.68 -4.05
C VAL A 176 -6.64 -20.04 -5.53
N VAL A 177 -6.73 -19.06 -6.43
CA VAL A 177 -6.62 -19.31 -7.88
C VAL A 177 -5.22 -19.06 -8.42
N LEU A 178 -4.30 -18.56 -7.57
CA LEU A 178 -2.94 -18.23 -7.99
C LEU A 178 -2.04 -19.47 -7.96
N PRO A 179 -1.21 -19.69 -8.99
CA PRO A 179 -0.21 -20.75 -8.98
C PRO A 179 0.85 -20.51 -7.90
N ALA A 180 1.43 -21.60 -7.37
CA ALA A 180 2.38 -21.57 -6.25
C ALA A 180 3.58 -20.62 -6.47
N TRP A 181 4.11 -20.53 -7.69
CA TRP A 181 5.22 -19.64 -8.01
C TRP A 181 4.86 -18.14 -7.84
N MET A 182 3.62 -17.75 -8.17
CA MET A 182 3.12 -16.39 -7.94
C MET A 182 3.02 -16.08 -6.45
N LEU A 183 2.50 -17.03 -5.66
CA LEU A 183 2.42 -16.90 -4.21
C LEU A 183 3.81 -16.74 -3.57
N THR A 184 4.81 -17.48 -4.07
CA THR A 184 6.19 -17.38 -3.61
C THR A 184 6.77 -15.99 -3.91
N ILE A 185 6.62 -15.48 -5.13
CA ILE A 185 7.08 -14.14 -5.51
C ILE A 185 6.34 -13.08 -4.68
N GLY A 186 5.00 -13.17 -4.58
CA GLY A 186 4.20 -12.24 -3.78
C GLY A 186 4.63 -12.18 -2.31
N SER A 187 5.05 -13.32 -1.77
CA SER A 187 5.49 -13.43 -0.36
C SER A 187 6.80 -12.69 -0.04
N ILE A 188 7.56 -12.30 -1.05
CA ILE A 188 8.77 -11.46 -0.85
C ILE A 188 8.37 -10.03 -0.51
N PHE A 189 7.28 -9.52 -1.07
CA PHE A 189 6.92 -8.10 -1.02
C PHE A 189 5.91 -7.76 0.09
N PRO A 190 5.93 -6.53 0.63
CA PRO A 190 5.09 -6.13 1.76
C PRO A 190 3.59 -6.15 1.44
N ILE A 191 3.18 -5.92 0.19
CA ILE A 191 1.76 -5.79 -0.19
C ILE A 191 0.95 -7.06 0.09
N LYS A 192 1.49 -8.26 -0.16
CA LYS A 192 0.80 -9.53 0.15
C LYS A 192 0.50 -9.64 1.64
N TRP A 193 1.45 -9.26 2.48
CA TRP A 193 1.33 -9.34 3.93
C TRP A 193 0.41 -8.27 4.50
N MET A 194 0.40 -7.06 3.93
CA MET A 194 -0.60 -6.04 4.27
C MET A 194 -2.01 -6.53 3.92
N ALA A 195 -2.22 -7.04 2.70
CA ALA A 195 -3.52 -7.55 2.27
C ALA A 195 -4.00 -8.70 3.19
N GLN A 196 -3.12 -9.64 3.54
CA GLN A 196 -3.42 -10.71 4.50
C GLN A 196 -3.77 -10.16 5.89
N GLY A 197 -3.02 -9.17 6.38
CA GLY A 197 -3.29 -8.51 7.65
C GLY A 197 -4.67 -7.83 7.69
N PHE A 198 -5.05 -7.14 6.63
CA PHE A 198 -6.39 -6.53 6.55
C PHE A 198 -7.49 -7.58 6.42
N ARG A 199 -7.30 -8.64 5.63
CA ARG A 199 -8.26 -9.74 5.56
C ARG A 199 -8.48 -10.43 6.91
N SER A 200 -7.42 -10.59 7.71
CA SER A 200 -7.51 -11.26 9.01
C SER A 200 -8.43 -10.59 10.02
N VAL A 201 -8.72 -9.30 9.85
CA VAL A 201 -9.54 -8.51 10.78
C VAL A 201 -10.88 -8.06 10.18
N LEU A 202 -11.01 -8.07 8.85
CA LEU A 202 -12.20 -7.59 8.15
C LEU A 202 -13.07 -8.73 7.59
N LEU A 203 -12.57 -9.96 7.59
CA LEU A 203 -13.29 -11.13 7.12
C LEU A 203 -13.60 -12.08 8.28
N PRO A 204 -14.66 -12.89 8.15
CA PRO A 204 -15.00 -13.90 9.15
C PRO A 204 -13.86 -14.91 9.37
N PRO A 205 -13.73 -15.47 10.59
CA PRO A 205 -12.63 -16.38 10.94
C PRO A 205 -12.51 -17.62 10.04
N GLU A 206 -13.62 -18.12 9.51
CA GLU A 206 -13.65 -19.27 8.58
C GLU A 206 -12.88 -19.01 7.28
N MET A 207 -12.66 -17.73 6.92
CA MET A 207 -11.94 -17.36 5.70
C MET A 207 -10.45 -17.70 5.75
N VAL A 208 -9.92 -18.05 6.91
CA VAL A 208 -8.53 -18.50 7.07
C VAL A 208 -8.19 -19.73 6.22
N VAL A 209 -9.16 -20.58 5.92
CA VAL A 209 -8.99 -21.78 5.08
C VAL A 209 -8.56 -21.43 3.66
N PHE A 210 -8.89 -20.23 3.19
CA PHE A 210 -8.53 -19.74 1.86
C PHE A 210 -7.16 -19.04 1.81
N GLU A 211 -6.49 -18.90 2.94
CA GLU A 211 -5.10 -18.44 2.96
C GLU A 211 -4.15 -19.62 2.70
N PRO A 212 -3.07 -19.42 1.91
CA PRO A 212 -2.17 -20.50 1.50
C PRO A 212 -1.57 -21.33 2.65
N ALA A 213 -1.39 -20.70 3.82
CA ALA A 213 -0.85 -21.37 5.01
C ALA A 213 -1.93 -21.93 5.95
N GLY A 214 -3.23 -21.76 5.62
CA GLY A 214 -4.33 -22.11 6.54
C GLY A 214 -4.31 -21.35 7.87
N SER A 215 -3.59 -20.24 7.94
CA SER A 215 -3.47 -19.39 9.12
C SER A 215 -3.21 -17.94 8.73
N TRP A 216 -3.57 -16.99 9.59
CA TRP A 216 -3.36 -15.56 9.32
C TRP A 216 -1.91 -15.10 9.47
N GLU A 217 -1.03 -15.93 10.00
CA GLU A 217 0.42 -15.72 10.09
C GLU A 217 0.85 -14.32 10.61
N HIS A 218 0.15 -13.75 11.59
CA HIS A 218 0.40 -12.39 12.09
C HIS A 218 1.88 -12.12 12.42
N TRP A 219 2.59 -13.14 12.92
CA TRP A 219 4.03 -13.04 13.21
C TRP A 219 4.85 -12.81 11.93
N ARG A 220 4.53 -13.54 10.87
CA ARG A 220 5.22 -13.34 9.57
C ARG A 220 4.88 -12.00 8.95
N ILE A 221 3.61 -11.55 9.05
CA ILE A 221 3.20 -10.21 8.62
C ILE A 221 4.08 -9.17 9.31
N PHE A 222 4.20 -9.25 10.64
CA PHE A 222 5.00 -8.32 11.43
C PHE A 222 6.47 -8.35 11.02
N LEU A 223 7.07 -9.55 10.89
CA LEU A 223 8.48 -9.71 10.51
C LEU A 223 8.76 -9.12 9.12
N VAL A 224 7.94 -9.45 8.12
CA VAL A 224 8.18 -8.99 6.74
C VAL A 224 8.00 -7.49 6.64
N LEU A 225 6.94 -6.91 7.21
CA LEU A 225 6.72 -5.47 7.16
C LEU A 225 7.83 -4.70 7.92
N THR A 226 8.28 -5.24 9.05
CA THR A 226 9.42 -4.67 9.81
C THR A 226 10.72 -4.79 9.02
N ALA A 227 10.99 -5.95 8.41
CA ALA A 227 12.21 -6.16 7.60
C ALA A 227 12.26 -5.19 6.42
N TRP A 228 11.14 -4.97 5.71
CA TRP A 228 11.05 -3.99 4.64
C TRP A 228 11.17 -2.54 5.15
N SER A 229 10.65 -2.23 6.34
CA SER A 229 10.81 -0.91 6.96
C SER A 229 12.28 -0.65 7.32
N VAL A 230 12.94 -1.60 7.96
CA VAL A 230 14.36 -1.46 8.33
C VAL A 230 15.26 -1.45 7.09
N GLY A 231 15.07 -2.41 6.18
CA GLY A 231 15.85 -2.49 4.93
C GLY A 231 15.64 -1.25 4.04
N GLY A 232 14.39 -0.78 3.93
CA GLY A 232 14.07 0.45 3.21
C GLY A 232 14.72 1.69 3.84
N LEU A 233 14.75 1.78 5.17
CA LEU A 233 15.42 2.87 5.88
C LEU A 233 16.94 2.85 5.62
N ILE A 234 17.57 1.69 5.75
CA ILE A 234 19.00 1.52 5.46
C ILE A 234 19.29 1.89 4.00
N GLY A 235 18.50 1.39 3.05
CA GLY A 235 18.63 1.73 1.63
C GLY A 235 18.49 3.22 1.35
N CYS A 236 17.49 3.88 1.96
CA CYS A 236 17.31 5.32 1.84
C CYS A 236 18.53 6.09 2.37
N LEU A 237 19.04 5.73 3.55
CA LEU A 237 20.21 6.40 4.14
C LEU A 237 21.48 6.21 3.31
N ALA A 238 21.62 5.05 2.65
CA ALA A 238 22.83 4.72 1.85
C ALA A 238 22.82 5.40 0.47
N VAL A 239 21.67 5.61 -0.16
CA VAL A 239 21.56 5.99 -1.58
C VAL A 239 21.02 7.42 -1.77
N PHE A 240 20.39 8.02 -0.75
CA PHE A 240 19.77 9.31 -0.91
C PHE A 240 20.76 10.43 -1.23
N ARG A 241 20.52 11.12 -2.34
CA ARG A 241 21.30 12.28 -2.79
C ARG A 241 20.40 13.50 -2.90
N TRP A 242 20.88 14.65 -2.39
CA TRP A 242 20.16 15.93 -2.47
C TRP A 242 20.15 16.54 -3.88
N SER A 243 21.14 16.19 -4.70
CA SER A 243 21.26 16.63 -6.09
C SER A 243 22.04 15.56 -6.87
N ASP A 244 21.71 15.41 -8.14
CA ASP A 244 22.60 14.74 -9.08
C ASP A 244 23.77 15.71 -9.30
N GLU A 245 24.92 15.38 -8.71
CA GLU A 245 26.20 15.98 -9.08
C GLU A 245 26.64 15.23 -10.33
N GLY A 246 26.31 15.79 -11.48
CA GLY A 246 26.75 15.45 -12.79
C GLY A 246 26.96 16.71 -13.59
#